data_6b9072e03ed478e024a7848795c05d22
#
_entry.id   6b9072e03ed478e024a7848795c05d22
#
_cell.length_a   1.000
_cell.length_b   1.000
_cell.length_c   1.000
_cell.angle_alpha   90.00
_cell.angle_beta   90.00
_cell.angle_gamma   90.00
#
_symmetry.space_group_name_H-M   'P 1'
#
loop_
_entity.id
_entity.type
_entity.pdbx_description
1 polymer ?
#
loop_
_entity_poly.entity_id
_entity_poly.type
_entity_poly.pdbx_seq_one_letter_code
_entity_poly.pdbx_strand_id
1 'polypeptide(L)'
;MSEAASAPILEISGARATIRLNRPKHLNRLQSEDLEHLMRLFDRIEADAAIRVLVLTGTGRAFSAGYDLNSVADRATSANEQPSAGSAFEVVVNRLEDLGVPTICRLNGGVYGGSTDLALACDFRIGVATAEMFMPAARFGLHYYK
;
A
#
# COMPACT_ATOMS: atom_id res chain seq x y z
N MET A 1 -4.61 21.95 -2.93
CA MET A 1 -5.19 20.88 -2.10
C MET A 1 -4.07 20.36 -1.21
N SER A 2 -4.26 20.37 0.11
CA SER A 2 -3.21 19.98 1.03
C SER A 2 -2.89 18.48 0.90
N GLU A 3 -1.64 18.09 1.14
CA GLU A 3 -1.17 16.68 1.13
C GLU A 3 -2.02 15.77 2.03
N ALA A 4 -2.54 16.29 3.12
CA ALA A 4 -3.46 15.58 4.02
C ALA A 4 -4.76 15.09 3.33
N ALA A 5 -5.19 15.74 2.24
CA ALA A 5 -6.40 15.34 1.51
C ALA A 5 -6.19 14.14 0.58
N SER A 6 -4.96 13.66 0.40
CA SER A 6 -4.62 12.54 -0.47
C SER A 6 -4.00 11.34 0.26
N ALA A 7 -3.79 11.43 1.57
CA ALA A 7 -3.27 10.32 2.37
C ALA A 7 -4.29 9.16 2.45
N PRO A 8 -3.83 7.92 2.71
CA PRO A 8 -4.71 6.80 3.01
C PRO A 8 -5.67 7.10 4.17
N ILE A 9 -6.92 6.67 4.03
CA ILE A 9 -7.99 6.95 5.01
C ILE A 9 -8.30 5.66 5.77
N LEU A 10 -8.43 5.77 7.09
CA LEU A 10 -8.93 4.69 7.95
C LEU A 10 -10.40 4.95 8.31
N GLU A 11 -11.25 3.99 7.98
CA GLU A 11 -12.65 3.94 8.38
C GLU A 11 -12.87 2.72 9.29
N ILE A 12 -13.52 2.90 10.44
CA ILE A 12 -13.85 1.81 11.37
C ILE A 12 -15.37 1.68 11.45
N SER A 13 -15.86 0.47 11.19
CA SER A 13 -17.29 0.14 11.28
C SER A 13 -17.45 -1.18 12.02
N GLY A 14 -17.90 -1.10 13.26
CA GLY A 14 -17.93 -2.26 14.16
C GLY A 14 -16.53 -2.87 14.31
N ALA A 15 -16.40 -4.16 14.08
CA ALA A 15 -15.14 -4.88 14.18
C ALA A 15 -14.26 -4.83 12.91
N ARG A 16 -14.68 -4.07 11.89
CA ARG A 16 -13.96 -3.96 10.61
C ARG A 16 -13.26 -2.61 10.50
N ALA A 17 -11.95 -2.64 10.31
CA ALA A 17 -11.16 -1.52 9.82
C ALA A 17 -11.08 -1.58 8.29
N THR A 18 -11.18 -0.45 7.62
CA THR A 18 -10.96 -0.32 6.19
C THR A 18 -9.93 0.77 5.95
N ILE A 19 -8.79 0.42 5.38
CA ILE A 19 -7.82 1.38 4.86
C ILE A 19 -8.10 1.56 3.37
N ARG A 20 -8.32 2.82 2.99
CA ARG A 20 -8.57 3.21 1.61
C ARG A 20 -7.44 4.08 1.11
N LEU A 21 -6.69 3.59 0.10
CA LEU A 21 -5.73 4.42 -0.62
C LEU A 21 -6.49 5.54 -1.33
N ASN A 22 -6.04 6.78 -1.17
CA ASN A 22 -6.88 7.95 -1.49
C ASN A 22 -6.18 8.98 -2.38
N ARG A 23 -5.55 8.52 -3.46
CA ARG A 23 -4.96 9.37 -4.50
C ARG A 23 -5.50 8.98 -5.89
N PRO A 24 -6.84 9.01 -6.11
CA PRO A 24 -7.47 8.43 -7.31
C PRO A 24 -7.02 9.08 -8.63
N LYS A 25 -6.66 10.36 -8.61
CA LYS A 25 -6.12 11.08 -9.79
C LYS A 25 -4.79 10.51 -10.28
N HIS A 26 -4.05 9.85 -9.41
CA HIS A 26 -2.76 9.19 -9.70
C HIS A 26 -2.85 7.68 -9.49
N LEU A 27 -4.03 7.08 -9.70
CA LEU A 27 -4.28 5.64 -9.56
C LEU A 27 -3.82 5.09 -8.19
N ASN A 28 -3.99 5.87 -7.13
CA ASN A 28 -3.58 5.54 -5.77
C ASN A 28 -2.09 5.18 -5.64
N ARG A 29 -1.25 5.86 -6.41
CA ARG A 29 0.21 5.77 -6.28
C ARG A 29 0.62 6.18 -4.86
N LEU A 30 1.53 5.42 -4.27
CA LEU A 30 2.06 5.64 -2.94
C LEU A 30 3.32 6.49 -2.98
N GLN A 31 3.44 7.38 -2.03
CA GLN A 31 4.61 8.22 -1.76
C GLN A 31 5.19 7.85 -0.38
N SER A 32 6.36 8.38 -0.04
CA SER A 32 7.02 8.08 1.24
C SER A 32 6.15 8.42 2.45
N GLU A 33 5.43 9.53 2.39
CA GLU A 33 4.54 10.00 3.44
C GLU A 33 3.35 9.05 3.63
N ASP A 34 2.88 8.42 2.53
CA ASP A 34 1.82 7.41 2.59
C ASP A 34 2.30 6.14 3.29
N LEU A 35 3.57 5.74 3.09
CA LEU A 35 4.15 4.58 3.77
C LEU A 35 4.22 4.79 5.28
N GLU A 36 4.72 5.94 5.73
CA GLU A 36 4.75 6.30 7.15
C GLU A 36 3.34 6.37 7.74
N HIS A 37 2.38 6.89 6.96
CA HIS A 37 1.00 6.96 7.39
C HIS A 37 0.39 5.58 7.55
N LEU A 38 0.63 4.66 6.60
CA LEU A 38 0.17 3.27 6.68
C LEU A 38 0.70 2.56 7.93
N MET A 39 1.98 2.75 8.27
CA MET A 39 2.56 2.19 9.50
C MET A 39 1.79 2.66 10.74
N ARG A 40 1.50 3.96 10.85
CA ARG A 40 0.69 4.51 11.95
C ARG A 40 -0.74 3.94 11.98
N LEU A 41 -1.34 3.69 10.80
CA LEU A 41 -2.67 3.09 10.73
C LEU A 41 -2.65 1.62 11.19
N PHE A 42 -1.61 0.87 10.83
CA PHE A 42 -1.44 -0.51 11.31
C PHE A 42 -1.28 -0.57 12.82
N ASP A 43 -0.45 0.29 13.40
CA ASP A 43 -0.30 0.38 14.86
C ASP A 43 -1.63 0.69 15.55
N ARG A 44 -2.41 1.60 14.98
CA ARG A 44 -3.74 1.95 15.49
C ARG A 44 -4.72 0.79 15.43
N ILE A 45 -4.68 -0.02 14.37
CA ILE A 45 -5.52 -1.20 14.22
C ILE A 45 -5.17 -2.26 15.25
N GLU A 46 -3.88 -2.51 15.49
CA GLU A 46 -3.44 -3.51 16.46
C GLU A 46 -3.70 -3.08 17.92
N ALA A 47 -3.66 -1.78 18.20
CA ALA A 47 -3.96 -1.26 19.53
C ALA A 47 -5.45 -1.37 19.90
N ASP A 48 -6.35 -1.54 18.93
CA ASP A 48 -7.79 -1.62 19.16
C ASP A 48 -8.28 -3.08 19.12
N ALA A 49 -8.45 -3.67 20.29
CA ALA A 49 -8.92 -5.06 20.44
C ALA A 49 -10.34 -5.31 19.88
N ALA A 50 -11.12 -4.27 19.59
CA ALA A 50 -12.42 -4.39 18.95
C ALA A 50 -12.32 -4.70 17.44
N ILE A 51 -11.19 -4.37 16.82
CA ILE A 51 -10.96 -4.64 15.40
C ILE A 51 -10.59 -6.11 15.22
N ARG A 52 -11.31 -6.79 14.32
CA ARG A 52 -11.17 -8.22 14.05
C ARG A 52 -10.81 -8.53 12.60
N VAL A 53 -10.79 -7.53 11.73
CA VAL A 53 -10.43 -7.69 10.32
C VAL A 53 -10.03 -6.34 9.72
N LEU A 54 -9.01 -6.35 8.88
CA LEU A 54 -8.62 -5.22 8.04
C LEU A 54 -9.03 -5.48 6.59
N VAL A 55 -9.67 -4.49 5.97
CA VAL A 55 -9.87 -4.43 4.51
C VAL A 55 -8.97 -3.34 3.93
N LEU A 56 -8.12 -3.69 2.98
CA LEU A 56 -7.31 -2.75 2.22
C LEU A 56 -7.90 -2.58 0.81
N THR A 57 -8.13 -1.35 0.36
CA THR A 57 -8.74 -1.07 -0.95
C THR A 57 -8.26 0.28 -1.50
N GLY A 58 -8.57 0.57 -2.75
CA GLY A 58 -8.30 1.86 -3.39
C GLY A 58 -9.55 2.70 -3.62
N THR A 59 -9.39 3.99 -3.78
CA THR A 59 -10.45 4.91 -4.21
C THR A 59 -10.48 5.00 -5.74
N GLY A 60 -11.67 4.96 -6.33
CA GLY A 60 -11.85 5.13 -7.77
C GLY A 60 -11.59 3.84 -8.58
N ARG A 61 -11.00 3.98 -9.78
CA ARG A 61 -10.94 2.94 -10.81
C ARG A 61 -9.80 1.92 -10.66
N ALA A 62 -8.83 2.16 -9.79
CA ALA A 62 -7.69 1.28 -9.57
C ALA A 62 -7.51 0.99 -8.08
N PHE A 63 -6.94 -0.17 -7.77
CA PHE A 63 -6.45 -0.44 -6.43
C PHE A 63 -5.25 0.45 -6.14
N SER A 64 -4.15 0.28 -6.88
CA SER A 64 -2.98 1.16 -6.77
C SER A 64 -2.03 0.99 -7.97
N ALA A 65 -1.35 2.08 -8.34
CA ALA A 65 -0.26 2.09 -9.30
C ALA A 65 1.11 1.74 -8.68
N GLY A 66 1.15 1.39 -7.41
CA GLY A 66 2.38 1.05 -6.72
C GLY A 66 3.10 2.26 -6.11
N TYR A 67 4.38 2.07 -5.80
CA TYR A 67 5.22 3.10 -5.21
C TYR A 67 5.79 4.04 -6.29
N ASP A 68 5.92 5.33 -5.97
CA ASP A 68 6.45 6.33 -6.89
C ASP A 68 7.97 6.19 -7.06
N LEU A 69 8.38 5.62 -8.19
CA LEU A 69 9.79 5.42 -8.52
C LEU A 69 10.58 6.74 -8.72
N ASN A 70 9.90 7.84 -9.04
CA ASN A 70 10.57 9.13 -9.16
C ASN A 70 11.11 9.61 -7.81
N SER A 71 10.42 9.28 -6.71
CA SER A 71 10.89 9.55 -5.35
C SER A 71 12.12 8.71 -4.97
N VAL A 72 12.36 7.60 -5.66
CA VAL A 72 13.54 6.74 -5.48
C VAL A 72 14.76 7.33 -6.20
N ALA A 73 14.57 7.83 -7.43
CA ALA A 73 15.64 8.42 -8.25
C ALA A 73 16.22 9.69 -7.62
N ASP A 74 15.36 10.56 -7.07
CA ASP A 74 15.78 11.81 -6.42
C ASP A 74 16.59 11.57 -5.13
N ARG A 75 16.39 10.42 -4.46
CA ARG A 75 17.15 10.04 -3.26
C ARG A 75 18.45 9.29 -3.54
N ALA A 76 18.54 8.59 -4.67
CA ALA A 76 19.77 7.91 -5.07
C ALA A 76 20.94 8.87 -5.38
N THR A 77 20.64 10.16 -5.58
CA THR A 77 21.65 11.22 -5.76
C THR A 77 22.12 11.85 -4.45
N SER A 78 21.48 11.54 -3.33
CA SER A 78 21.87 12.03 -1.99
C SER A 78 22.65 10.93 -1.27
N ALA A 79 23.96 10.96 -1.37
CA ALA A 79 24.88 10.05 -0.67
C ALA A 79 24.86 10.32 0.84
N ASN A 80 23.81 9.92 1.54
CA ASN A 80 23.82 9.77 3.00
C ASN A 80 22.83 8.65 3.38
N GLU A 81 23.36 7.68 4.11
CA GLU A 81 22.79 6.43 4.59
C GLU A 81 21.40 6.54 5.23
N GLN A 82 20.36 6.66 4.43
CA GLN A 82 19.00 6.34 4.85
C GLN A 82 18.55 5.07 4.13
N PRO A 83 17.67 4.24 4.75
CA PRO A 83 17.15 3.02 4.12
C PRO A 83 16.71 3.36 2.70
N SER A 84 17.10 2.55 1.72
CA SER A 84 16.66 2.76 0.34
C SER A 84 15.12 2.81 0.34
N ALA A 85 14.53 3.61 -0.55
CA ALA A 85 13.08 3.72 -0.62
C ALA A 85 12.41 2.35 -0.87
N GLY A 86 13.12 1.40 -1.49
CA GLY A 86 12.73 -0.01 -1.58
C GLY A 86 12.61 -0.67 -0.21
N SER A 87 13.54 -0.38 0.72
CA SER A 87 13.47 -0.96 2.07
C SER A 87 12.30 -0.42 2.90
N ALA A 88 11.94 0.86 2.75
CA ALA A 88 10.80 1.44 3.44
C ALA A 88 9.46 0.82 2.96
N PHE A 89 9.33 0.59 1.66
CA PHE A 89 8.16 -0.08 1.11
C PHE A 89 8.08 -1.55 1.56
N GLU A 90 9.21 -2.27 1.55
CA GLU A 90 9.31 -3.64 2.05
C GLU A 90 8.90 -3.74 3.53
N VAL A 91 9.32 -2.79 4.38
CA VAL A 91 8.89 -2.75 5.78
C VAL A 91 7.38 -2.64 5.91
N VAL A 92 6.71 -1.82 5.08
CA VAL A 92 5.24 -1.70 5.07
C VAL A 92 4.58 -3.01 4.64
N VAL A 93 5.11 -3.67 3.60
CA VAL A 93 4.59 -4.95 3.10
C VAL A 93 4.72 -6.03 4.18
N ASN A 94 5.90 -6.18 4.79
CA ASN A 94 6.13 -7.15 5.87
C ASN A 94 5.23 -6.86 7.08
N ARG A 95 5.07 -5.58 7.43
CA ARG A 95 4.20 -5.18 8.55
C ARG A 95 2.72 -5.51 8.29
N LEU A 96 2.26 -5.39 7.04
CA LEU A 96 0.91 -5.79 6.63
C LEU A 96 0.72 -7.31 6.72
N GLU A 97 1.72 -8.09 6.30
CA GLU A 97 1.73 -9.56 6.37
C GLU A 97 1.70 -10.06 7.83
N ASP A 98 2.40 -9.36 8.72
CA ASP A 98 2.54 -9.74 10.14
C ASP A 98 1.40 -9.19 11.04
N LEU A 99 0.38 -8.52 10.47
CA LEU A 99 -0.72 -7.99 11.29
C LEU A 99 -1.46 -9.09 12.04
N GLY A 100 -1.73 -8.83 13.32
CA GLY A 100 -2.42 -9.77 14.22
C GLY A 100 -3.91 -9.98 13.94
N VAL A 101 -4.45 -9.40 12.86
CA VAL A 101 -5.85 -9.58 12.41
C VAL A 101 -5.88 -10.04 10.96
N PRO A 102 -6.87 -10.87 10.56
CA PRO A 102 -7.06 -11.24 9.16
C PRO A 102 -7.15 -10.02 8.24
N THR A 103 -6.51 -10.11 7.08
CA THR A 103 -6.41 -9.03 6.11
C THR A 103 -7.05 -9.42 4.78
N ILE A 104 -7.87 -8.54 4.22
CA ILE A 104 -8.56 -8.73 2.96
C ILE A 104 -8.16 -7.60 2.01
N CYS A 105 -7.50 -7.94 0.91
CA CYS A 105 -7.31 -7.00 -0.18
C CYS A 105 -8.54 -6.99 -1.08
N ARG A 106 -9.27 -5.87 -1.09
CA ARG A 106 -10.40 -5.65 -1.98
C ARG A 106 -9.93 -4.90 -3.22
N LEU A 107 -9.77 -5.64 -4.31
CA LEU A 107 -9.27 -5.11 -5.59
C LEU A 107 -10.43 -4.47 -6.36
N ASN A 108 -10.56 -3.15 -6.25
CA ASN A 108 -11.57 -2.35 -6.94
C ASN A 108 -11.20 -2.06 -8.41
N GLY A 109 -10.04 -2.52 -8.87
CA GLY A 109 -9.54 -2.34 -10.23
C GLY A 109 -8.08 -2.76 -10.35
N GLY A 110 -7.35 -2.19 -11.31
CA GLY A 110 -5.98 -2.57 -11.62
C GLY A 110 -4.98 -2.43 -10.48
N VAL A 111 -4.02 -3.34 -10.44
CA VAL A 111 -2.94 -3.48 -9.46
C VAL A 111 -1.63 -3.45 -10.21
N TYR A 112 -0.81 -2.43 -10.00
CA TYR A 112 0.39 -2.21 -10.82
C TYR A 112 1.64 -2.04 -9.96
N GLY A 113 2.76 -2.58 -10.42
CA GLY A 113 4.05 -2.44 -9.76
C GLY A 113 4.03 -2.96 -8.31
N GLY A 114 4.69 -2.26 -7.41
CA GLY A 114 4.81 -2.65 -5.99
C GLY A 114 3.48 -2.83 -5.24
N SER A 115 2.35 -2.31 -5.76
CA SER A 115 1.06 -2.60 -5.15
C SER A 115 0.64 -4.07 -5.24
N THR A 116 1.29 -4.84 -6.13
CA THR A 116 1.15 -6.30 -6.19
C THR A 116 1.58 -6.94 -4.87
N ASP A 117 2.68 -6.44 -4.30
CA ASP A 117 3.21 -6.95 -3.03
C ASP A 117 2.24 -6.67 -1.88
N LEU A 118 1.64 -5.47 -1.83
CA LEU A 118 0.59 -5.16 -0.85
C LEU A 118 -0.63 -6.08 -1.00
N ALA A 119 -1.04 -6.36 -2.23
CA ALA A 119 -2.16 -7.25 -2.49
C ALA A 119 -1.84 -8.70 -2.08
N LEU A 120 -0.60 -9.14 -2.31
CA LEU A 120 -0.15 -10.50 -1.96
C LEU A 120 0.13 -10.68 -0.47
N ALA A 121 0.54 -9.62 0.23
CA ALA A 121 0.75 -9.64 1.68
C ALA A 121 -0.56 -9.80 2.49
N CYS A 122 -1.71 -9.49 1.91
CA CYS A 122 -2.99 -9.78 2.56
C CYS A 122 -3.31 -11.28 2.53
N ASP A 123 -4.03 -11.79 3.55
CA ASP A 123 -4.46 -13.20 3.62
C ASP A 123 -5.41 -13.55 2.48
N PHE A 124 -6.36 -12.67 2.19
CA PHE A 124 -7.39 -12.90 1.16
C PHE A 124 -7.41 -11.77 0.13
N ARG A 125 -7.77 -12.13 -1.10
CA ARG A 125 -7.98 -11.19 -2.23
C ARG A 125 -9.36 -11.42 -2.81
N ILE A 126 -10.14 -10.33 -2.89
CA ILE A 126 -11.46 -10.31 -3.54
C ILE A 126 -11.43 -9.17 -4.54
N GLY A 127 -11.66 -9.46 -5.79
CA GLY A 127 -11.54 -8.48 -6.86
C GLY A 127 -12.78 -8.39 -7.74
N VAL A 128 -12.93 -7.26 -8.42
CA VAL A 128 -13.87 -7.12 -9.53
C VAL A 128 -13.40 -7.99 -10.70
N ALA A 129 -14.33 -8.45 -11.55
CA ALA A 129 -13.99 -9.32 -12.68
C ALA A 129 -13.00 -8.70 -13.68
N THR A 130 -12.93 -7.38 -13.71
CA THR A 130 -12.01 -6.60 -14.58
C THR A 130 -10.70 -6.23 -13.89
N ALA A 131 -10.46 -6.70 -12.66
CA ALA A 131 -9.19 -6.46 -12.00
C ALA A 131 -8.05 -7.18 -12.73
N GLU A 132 -6.97 -6.46 -12.97
CA GLU A 132 -5.75 -7.00 -13.56
C GLU A 132 -4.56 -6.71 -12.66
N MET A 133 -3.58 -7.60 -12.64
CA MET A 133 -2.34 -7.42 -11.89
C MET A 133 -1.17 -7.40 -12.86
N PHE A 134 -0.33 -6.38 -12.78
CA PHE A 134 0.81 -6.23 -13.67
C PHE A 134 2.04 -5.68 -12.95
N MET A 135 3.11 -6.47 -12.90
CA MET A 135 4.38 -6.11 -12.30
C MET A 135 5.49 -6.01 -13.37
N PRO A 136 5.79 -4.81 -13.90
CA PRO A 136 6.78 -4.62 -14.95
C PRO A 136 8.22 -4.48 -14.44
N ALA A 137 8.57 -5.02 -13.26
CA ALA A 137 9.86 -4.81 -12.61
C ALA A 137 11.06 -5.05 -13.55
N ALA A 138 11.05 -6.14 -14.31
CA ALA A 138 12.13 -6.46 -15.25
C ALA A 138 12.34 -5.41 -16.36
N ARG A 139 11.28 -4.68 -16.75
CA ARG A 139 11.39 -3.61 -17.76
C ARG A 139 12.14 -2.39 -17.25
N PHE A 140 12.20 -2.24 -15.92
CA PHE A 140 12.91 -1.16 -15.23
C PHE A 140 14.27 -1.61 -14.64
N GLY A 141 14.72 -2.83 -14.98
CA GLY A 141 15.97 -3.37 -14.42
C GLY A 141 15.89 -3.67 -12.93
N LEU A 142 14.69 -3.75 -12.36
CA LEU A 142 14.47 -4.08 -10.95
C LEU A 142 14.45 -5.60 -10.77
N HIS A 143 15.18 -6.09 -9.79
CA HIS A 143 15.11 -7.48 -9.34
C HIS A 143 14.15 -7.60 -8.17
N TYR A 144 13.36 -8.66 -8.18
CA TYR A 144 12.58 -9.02 -7.02
C TYR A 144 13.52 -9.44 -5.89
N TYR A 145 13.30 -8.93 -4.71
CA TYR A 145 13.88 -9.45 -3.47
C TYR A 145 13.00 -10.64 -2.98
N LYS A 146 13.60 -11.50 -2.20
CA LYS A 146 12.88 -12.62 -1.60
C LYS A 146 12.18 -12.19 -0.34
#